data_324f8bf6054a98545c430999d54cecdc
#
_entry.id   324f8bf6054a98545c430999d54cecdc
#
_cell.length_a   1.000
_cell.length_b   1.000
_cell.length_c   1.000
_cell.angle_alpha   90.00
_cell.angle_beta   90.00
_cell.angle_gamma   90.00
#
_symmetry.space_group_name_H-M   'P 1'
#
loop_
_entity.id
_entity.type
_entity.pdbx_description
1 polymer ?
#
loop_
_entity_poly.entity_id
_entity_poly.type
_entity_poly.pdbx_seq_one_letter_code
_entity_poly.pdbx_strand_id
1 'polypeptide(L)'
;YIRRVIEALTANPKVWSRTVLFLNYDENDGFFDHVVPPAPPLESGEDGQGVVSDDLLAGLGDEIMDLDAHPRISSPLVPGSDPRGEQPVGLGNRVPMIVVSPWTRGGWVCSETFDHTSVLRFLEKRFGVEEPNISTWRRSVCGDLTSAFDFAGNADQRMPTLGLPAGSNGKATITVPREQAMPVQEPGTRPSRALGYAWTVEHRLEADSSRIVFTNSGRLGAAFFVYDGLQREAPPRRYAVSAGKRIEDRWALAKAGDGYDRRIHGPNGYFAHLRGFADDGLEVVIAGKSGSRGVDVRLSNRGARSVT
;
A
#
# COMPACT_ATOMS: atom_id res chain seq x y z
N TYR A 1 -15.03 -7.24 -25.28
CA TYR A 1 -14.37 -6.01 -25.75
C TYR A 1 -12.85 -6.15 -25.71
N ILE A 2 -12.24 -6.39 -24.54
CA ILE A 2 -10.78 -6.47 -24.30
C ILE A 2 -10.08 -7.39 -25.29
N ARG A 3 -10.65 -8.56 -25.55
CA ARG A 3 -10.10 -9.51 -26.53
C ARG A 3 -9.88 -8.87 -27.91
N ARG A 4 -10.85 -8.12 -28.44
CA ARG A 4 -10.74 -7.44 -29.75
C ARG A 4 -9.61 -6.42 -29.75
N VAL A 5 -9.40 -5.71 -28.63
CA VAL A 5 -8.29 -4.77 -28.49
C VAL A 5 -6.96 -5.50 -28.56
N ILE A 6 -6.81 -6.60 -27.81
CA ILE A 6 -5.59 -7.41 -27.84
C ILE A 6 -5.37 -8.01 -29.23
N GLU A 7 -6.40 -8.56 -29.89
CA GLU A 7 -6.32 -9.08 -31.25
C GLU A 7 -5.85 -8.00 -32.23
N ALA A 8 -6.36 -6.78 -32.13
CA ALA A 8 -5.96 -5.69 -33.01
C ALA A 8 -4.48 -5.27 -32.76
N LEU A 9 -4.05 -5.17 -31.52
CA LEU A 9 -2.66 -4.84 -31.18
C LEU A 9 -1.67 -5.92 -31.59
N THR A 10 -2.09 -7.18 -31.52
CA THR A 10 -1.26 -8.33 -31.84
C THR A 10 -1.33 -8.75 -33.32
N ALA A 11 -2.24 -8.19 -34.11
CA ALA A 11 -2.33 -8.45 -35.53
C ALA A 11 -1.06 -8.08 -36.32
N ASN A 12 -0.29 -7.11 -35.84
CA ASN A 12 0.97 -6.70 -36.44
C ASN A 12 2.13 -6.92 -35.44
N PRO A 13 3.05 -7.87 -35.72
CA PRO A 13 4.19 -8.13 -34.80
C PRO A 13 5.10 -6.93 -34.54
N LYS A 14 5.26 -6.04 -35.53
CA LYS A 14 6.06 -4.82 -35.36
C LYS A 14 5.40 -3.82 -34.40
N VAL A 15 4.09 -3.77 -34.35
CA VAL A 15 3.32 -2.98 -33.40
C VAL A 15 3.40 -3.65 -32.03
N TRP A 16 3.08 -4.95 -31.97
CA TRP A 16 3.10 -5.71 -30.72
C TRP A 16 4.45 -5.63 -30.00
N SER A 17 5.56 -5.77 -30.72
CA SER A 17 6.91 -5.72 -30.13
C SER A 17 7.24 -4.40 -29.42
N ARG A 18 6.41 -3.36 -29.55
CA ARG A 18 6.60 -2.02 -28.97
C ARG A 18 5.39 -1.54 -28.17
N THR A 19 4.48 -2.47 -27.85
CA THR A 19 3.21 -2.14 -27.18
C THR A 19 3.24 -2.44 -25.71
N VAL A 20 2.76 -1.49 -24.93
CA VAL A 20 2.35 -1.66 -23.53
C VAL A 20 0.86 -1.31 -23.46
N LEU A 21 0.05 -2.23 -22.98
CA LEU A 21 -1.37 -2.02 -22.72
C LEU A 21 -1.64 -2.09 -21.23
N PHE A 22 -2.13 -1.00 -20.67
CA PHE A 22 -2.67 -0.95 -19.33
C PHE A 22 -4.18 -1.16 -19.39
N LEU A 23 -4.67 -2.19 -18.71
CA LEU A 23 -6.07 -2.37 -18.40
C LEU A 23 -6.29 -1.91 -16.97
N ASN A 24 -6.65 -0.65 -16.82
CA ASN A 24 -6.87 -0.01 -15.56
C ASN A 24 -8.37 0.21 -15.36
N TYR A 25 -8.89 -0.27 -14.23
CA TYR A 25 -10.27 0.00 -13.85
C TYR A 25 -10.34 1.38 -13.23
N ASP A 26 -11.42 2.09 -13.48
CA ASP A 26 -11.64 3.46 -12.99
C ASP A 26 -12.02 3.48 -11.51
N GLU A 27 -12.75 2.47 -11.05
CA GLU A 27 -13.19 2.35 -9.66
C GLU A 27 -13.39 0.88 -9.25
N ASN A 28 -13.71 0.66 -7.99
CA ASN A 28 -13.91 -0.67 -7.40
C ASN A 28 -15.30 -1.27 -7.60
N ASP A 29 -16.23 -0.56 -8.25
CA ASP A 29 -17.62 -0.97 -8.53
C ASP A 29 -18.36 -1.49 -7.26
N GLY A 30 -18.10 -0.85 -6.11
CA GLY A 30 -18.66 -1.24 -4.81
C GLY A 30 -18.05 -2.49 -4.17
N PHE A 31 -17.04 -3.08 -4.78
CA PHE A 31 -16.31 -4.21 -4.18
C PHE A 31 -15.15 -3.72 -3.33
N PHE A 32 -15.07 -4.22 -2.10
CA PHE A 32 -14.04 -3.88 -1.15
C PHE A 32 -13.23 -5.12 -0.81
N ASP A 33 -11.95 -4.91 -0.51
CA ASP A 33 -11.10 -5.96 0.04
C ASP A 33 -10.63 -5.60 1.47
N HIS A 34 -9.74 -6.41 2.02
CA HIS A 34 -9.25 -6.28 3.39
C HIS A 34 -8.06 -5.32 3.54
N VAL A 35 -7.57 -4.70 2.45
CA VAL A 35 -6.43 -3.78 2.50
C VAL A 35 -6.92 -2.36 2.65
N VAL A 36 -6.59 -1.74 3.78
CA VAL A 36 -6.87 -0.32 4.02
C VAL A 36 -6.00 0.51 3.08
N PRO A 37 -6.59 1.40 2.26
CA PRO A 37 -5.81 2.21 1.34
C PRO A 37 -4.92 3.20 2.09
N PRO A 38 -3.65 3.34 1.69
CA PRO A 38 -2.76 4.35 2.24
C PRO A 38 -3.34 5.76 2.16
N ALA A 39 -3.24 6.49 3.25
CA ALA A 39 -3.60 7.89 3.35
C ALA A 39 -2.60 8.60 4.28
N PRO A 40 -2.28 9.88 4.04
CA PRO A 40 -1.43 10.64 4.94
C PRO A 40 -2.16 11.00 6.24
N PRO A 41 -1.46 11.40 7.30
CA PRO A 41 -2.07 12.07 8.43
C PRO A 41 -2.59 13.45 8.02
N LEU A 42 -3.59 13.99 8.73
CA LEU A 42 -4.01 15.38 8.54
C LEU A 42 -2.91 16.35 8.97
N GLU A 43 -2.31 16.05 10.11
CA GLU A 43 -1.16 16.78 10.64
C GLU A 43 -0.04 15.79 10.95
N SER A 44 1.18 16.17 10.57
CA SER A 44 2.39 15.39 10.88
C SER A 44 3.06 15.93 12.13
N GLY A 45 3.31 15.08 13.12
CA GLY A 45 4.02 15.43 14.34
C GLY A 45 3.77 14.48 15.50
N GLU A 46 4.57 14.61 16.54
CA GLU A 46 4.37 13.89 17.80
C GLU A 46 3.00 14.27 18.40
N ASP A 47 2.33 13.29 18.98
CA ASP A 47 0.96 13.42 19.53
C ASP A 47 -0.13 13.76 18.50
N GLY A 48 0.22 13.84 17.21
CA GLY A 48 -0.70 14.02 16.08
C GLY A 48 -1.31 12.70 15.58
N GLN A 49 -1.84 12.75 14.37
CA GLN A 49 -2.44 11.57 13.73
C GLN A 49 -1.41 10.70 13.00
N GLY A 50 -0.11 10.95 13.17
CA GLY A 50 1.01 10.25 12.57
C GLY A 50 2.15 11.16 12.16
N VAL A 51 3.15 10.58 11.48
CA VAL A 51 4.37 11.29 11.08
C VAL A 51 4.73 10.93 9.65
N VAL A 52 5.17 11.93 8.88
CA VAL A 52 5.75 11.73 7.54
C VAL A 52 7.20 12.21 7.52
N SER A 53 7.99 11.72 6.56
CA SER A 53 9.35 12.23 6.32
C SER A 53 9.34 13.72 5.97
N ASP A 54 10.38 14.45 6.35
CA ASP A 54 10.50 15.90 6.17
C ASP A 54 10.27 16.35 4.73
N ASP A 55 10.75 15.57 3.76
CA ASP A 55 10.61 15.82 2.33
C ASP A 55 9.17 15.70 1.82
N LEU A 56 8.25 15.15 2.61
CA LEU A 56 6.83 15.01 2.26
C LEU A 56 5.95 16.12 2.84
N LEU A 57 6.46 16.87 3.82
CA LEU A 57 5.67 17.87 4.55
C LEU A 57 5.08 18.95 3.62
N ALA A 58 5.88 19.45 2.67
CA ALA A 58 5.46 20.52 1.79
C ALA A 58 4.27 20.16 0.88
N GLY A 59 4.14 18.89 0.50
CA GLY A 59 3.06 18.40 -0.37
C GLY A 59 1.96 17.66 0.35
N LEU A 60 1.94 17.70 1.69
CA LEU A 60 0.93 16.97 2.46
C LEU A 60 -0.46 17.58 2.27
N GLY A 61 -0.56 18.90 2.20
CA GLY A 61 -1.81 19.62 1.97
C GLY A 61 -2.51 19.27 0.65
N ASP A 62 -1.77 18.83 -0.36
CA ASP A 62 -2.33 18.41 -1.65
C ASP A 62 -3.16 17.11 -1.54
N GLU A 63 -2.99 16.37 -0.45
CA GLU A 63 -3.74 15.15 -0.14
C GLU A 63 -4.86 15.38 0.89
N ILE A 64 -5.13 16.61 1.26
CA ILE A 64 -6.17 16.99 2.22
C ILE A 64 -7.30 17.70 1.49
N MET A 65 -8.53 17.31 1.76
CA MET A 65 -9.73 17.92 1.19
C MET A 65 -10.63 18.43 2.30
N ASP A 66 -11.05 19.68 2.20
CA ASP A 66 -12.11 20.24 3.03
C ASP A 66 -13.48 19.83 2.50
N LEU A 67 -14.14 18.89 3.17
CA LEU A 67 -15.45 18.38 2.79
C LEU A 67 -16.58 19.38 3.06
N ASP A 68 -16.37 20.36 3.91
CA ASP A 68 -17.36 21.43 4.14
C ASP A 68 -17.38 22.41 2.97
N ALA A 69 -16.22 22.63 2.34
CA ALA A 69 -16.11 23.39 1.09
C ALA A 69 -16.62 22.61 -0.14
N HIS A 70 -16.64 21.27 -0.07
CA HIS A 70 -17.04 20.39 -1.16
C HIS A 70 -18.17 19.42 -0.78
N PRO A 71 -19.35 19.90 -0.37
CA PRO A 71 -20.43 19.08 0.20
C PRO A 71 -21.01 18.04 -0.77
N ARG A 72 -20.76 18.15 -2.07
CA ARG A 72 -21.24 17.19 -3.08
C ARG A 72 -20.39 15.90 -3.11
N ILE A 73 -19.21 15.93 -2.52
CA ILE A 73 -18.30 14.76 -2.46
C ILE A 73 -18.64 13.92 -1.23
N SER A 74 -19.10 14.56 -0.16
CA SER A 74 -19.60 13.87 1.02
C SER A 74 -21.02 13.37 0.75
N SER A 75 -21.18 12.12 0.34
CA SER A 75 -22.48 11.46 0.29
C SER A 75 -22.55 10.45 1.43
N PRO A 76 -23.33 10.69 2.49
CA PRO A 76 -23.38 9.78 3.60
C PRO A 76 -24.06 8.48 3.17
N LEU A 77 -23.31 7.38 3.21
CA LEU A 77 -23.88 6.04 3.08
C LEU A 77 -24.78 5.69 4.26
N VAL A 78 -24.56 6.34 5.39
CA VAL A 78 -25.35 6.22 6.62
C VAL A 78 -25.75 7.61 7.07
N PRO A 79 -27.03 7.92 7.24
CA PRO A 79 -27.47 9.22 7.75
C PRO A 79 -26.80 9.57 9.08
N GLY A 80 -26.21 10.76 9.18
CA GLY A 80 -25.52 11.24 10.37
C GLY A 80 -24.06 10.81 10.52
N SER A 81 -23.50 10.04 9.57
CA SER A 81 -22.10 9.63 9.54
C SER A 81 -21.25 10.43 8.54
N ASP A 82 -21.75 11.56 8.10
CA ASP A 82 -21.06 12.44 7.13
C ASP A 82 -19.70 12.90 7.69
N PRO A 83 -18.59 12.55 7.07
CA PRO A 83 -17.33 13.16 7.44
C PRO A 83 -17.37 14.66 7.15
N ARG A 84 -16.86 15.46 8.06
CA ARG A 84 -16.83 16.91 8.00
C ARG A 84 -15.40 17.43 8.13
N GLY A 85 -15.22 18.68 7.71
CA GLY A 85 -13.96 19.36 7.76
C GLY A 85 -12.90 18.73 6.87
N GLU A 86 -11.65 18.95 7.21
CA GLU A 86 -10.49 18.43 6.47
C GLU A 86 -10.36 16.91 6.64
N GLN A 87 -10.23 16.22 5.51
CA GLN A 87 -10.06 14.77 5.47
C GLN A 87 -8.92 14.41 4.50
N PRO A 88 -8.10 13.41 4.83
CA PRO A 88 -7.09 12.91 3.90
C PRO A 88 -7.77 12.10 2.79
N VAL A 89 -7.44 12.41 1.54
CA VAL A 89 -7.95 11.71 0.36
C VAL A 89 -7.29 10.34 0.23
N GLY A 90 -5.96 10.29 0.26
CA GLY A 90 -5.21 9.06 0.10
C GLY A 90 -5.40 8.38 -1.26
N LEU A 91 -5.19 7.05 -1.30
CA LEU A 91 -5.20 6.29 -2.55
C LEU A 91 -6.59 5.74 -2.94
N GLY A 92 -7.55 5.71 -2.00
CA GLY A 92 -8.83 5.06 -2.23
C GLY A 92 -8.76 3.53 -2.26
N ASN A 93 -9.92 2.90 -2.48
CA ASN A 93 -10.02 1.43 -2.52
C ASN A 93 -9.26 0.85 -3.71
N ARG A 94 -8.72 -0.37 -3.54
CA ARG A 94 -8.01 -1.02 -4.64
C ARG A 94 -8.93 -1.35 -5.81
N VAL A 95 -8.42 -1.12 -7.01
CA VAL A 95 -9.05 -1.51 -8.28
C VAL A 95 -8.16 -2.48 -9.03
N PRO A 96 -8.71 -3.37 -9.88
CA PRO A 96 -7.91 -4.25 -10.68
C PRO A 96 -7.06 -3.48 -11.71
N MET A 97 -5.82 -3.92 -11.91
CA MET A 97 -4.97 -3.46 -12.98
C MET A 97 -4.22 -4.63 -13.60
N ILE A 98 -4.23 -4.71 -14.93
CA ILE A 98 -3.51 -5.73 -15.69
C ILE A 98 -2.61 -5.03 -16.70
N VAL A 99 -1.34 -5.43 -16.74
CA VAL A 99 -0.36 -4.92 -17.69
C VAL A 99 -0.04 -6.00 -18.72
N VAL A 100 -0.33 -5.71 -20.00
CA VAL A 100 -0.15 -6.64 -21.10
C VAL A 100 0.89 -6.11 -22.07
N SER A 101 2.02 -6.80 -22.19
CA SER A 101 3.11 -6.42 -23.10
C SER A 101 4.07 -7.60 -23.32
N PRO A 102 5.00 -7.52 -24.30
CA PRO A 102 6.08 -8.50 -24.44
C PRO A 102 7.00 -8.61 -23.21
N TRP A 103 7.07 -7.56 -22.36
CA TRP A 103 7.95 -7.50 -21.18
C TRP A 103 7.26 -7.92 -19.88
N THR A 104 5.96 -8.29 -19.92
CA THR A 104 5.19 -8.68 -18.74
C THR A 104 4.63 -10.08 -18.79
N ARG A 105 4.99 -10.89 -19.81
CA ARG A 105 4.46 -12.25 -19.96
C ARG A 105 4.87 -13.15 -18.81
N GLY A 106 4.01 -14.12 -18.49
CA GLY A 106 4.28 -15.15 -17.49
C GLY A 106 3.39 -15.11 -16.25
N GLY A 107 2.36 -14.27 -16.22
CA GLY A 107 1.43 -14.20 -15.10
C GLY A 107 2.07 -13.69 -13.80
N TRP A 108 2.97 -12.73 -13.93
CA TRP A 108 3.68 -12.12 -12.81
C TRP A 108 2.75 -11.27 -11.94
N VAL A 109 2.98 -11.30 -10.63
CA VAL A 109 2.35 -10.40 -9.67
C VAL A 109 3.36 -9.34 -9.27
N CYS A 110 2.95 -8.06 -9.27
CA CYS A 110 3.72 -6.95 -8.75
C CYS A 110 3.00 -6.37 -7.54
N SER A 111 3.60 -6.48 -6.37
CA SER A 111 3.03 -6.05 -5.08
C SER A 111 3.59 -4.71 -4.61
N GLU A 112 4.17 -3.92 -5.50
CA GLU A 112 4.45 -2.51 -5.23
C GLU A 112 3.13 -1.74 -5.15
N THR A 113 3.08 -0.73 -4.31
CA THR A 113 1.90 0.14 -4.20
C THR A 113 1.81 1.03 -5.42
N PHE A 114 0.68 0.96 -6.12
CA PHE A 114 0.35 1.79 -7.27
C PHE A 114 -1.01 2.47 -7.05
N ASP A 115 -1.22 3.55 -7.79
CA ASP A 115 -2.51 4.20 -7.92
C ASP A 115 -2.74 4.68 -9.37
N HIS A 116 -3.82 5.41 -9.63
CA HIS A 116 -4.09 5.93 -10.96
C HIS A 116 -2.99 6.86 -11.49
N THR A 117 -2.32 7.60 -10.60
CA THR A 117 -1.22 8.49 -11.01
C THR A 117 0.02 7.72 -11.45
N SER A 118 0.15 6.44 -11.09
CA SER A 118 1.25 5.59 -11.53
C SER A 118 1.32 5.44 -13.05
N VAL A 119 0.15 5.47 -13.74
CA VAL A 119 0.10 5.47 -15.21
C VAL A 119 0.67 6.79 -15.76
N LEU A 120 0.33 7.92 -15.16
CA LEU A 120 0.87 9.23 -15.55
C LEU A 120 2.39 9.25 -15.34
N ARG A 121 2.87 8.76 -14.20
CA ARG A 121 4.30 8.66 -13.91
C ARG A 121 5.05 7.72 -14.86
N PHE A 122 4.41 6.67 -15.35
CA PHE A 122 4.98 5.86 -16.41
C PHE A 122 5.12 6.64 -17.72
N LEU A 123 4.11 7.46 -18.06
CA LEU A 123 4.16 8.34 -19.24
C LEU A 123 5.20 9.44 -19.08
N GLU A 124 5.33 10.05 -17.90
CA GLU A 124 6.41 11.00 -17.58
C GLU A 124 7.77 10.40 -17.92
N LYS A 125 8.02 9.20 -17.40
CA LYS A 125 9.29 8.50 -17.60
C LYS A 125 9.53 8.13 -19.07
N ARG A 126 8.48 7.78 -19.78
CA ARG A 126 8.54 7.41 -21.20
C ARG A 126 8.76 8.60 -22.13
N PHE A 127 8.18 9.74 -21.83
CA PHE A 127 8.13 10.89 -22.72
C PHE A 127 8.92 12.10 -22.21
N GLY A 128 9.41 12.10 -20.96
CA GLY A 128 10.17 13.19 -20.38
C GLY A 128 9.31 14.44 -20.08
N VAL A 129 8.02 14.26 -19.82
CA VAL A 129 7.08 15.33 -19.46
C VAL A 129 6.59 15.06 -18.04
N GLU A 130 6.70 16.03 -17.15
CA GLU A 130 6.29 15.92 -15.75
C GLU A 130 4.86 16.42 -15.55
N GLU A 131 4.06 15.71 -14.75
CA GLU A 131 2.75 16.13 -14.26
C GLU A 131 2.91 16.83 -12.90
N PRO A 132 2.78 18.16 -12.84
CA PRO A 132 3.11 18.91 -11.62
C PRO A 132 2.08 18.72 -10.48
N ASN A 133 0.89 18.21 -10.78
CA ASN A 133 -0.19 18.09 -9.79
C ASN A 133 -0.17 16.78 -9.00
N ILE A 134 0.83 15.92 -9.21
CA ILE A 134 1.01 14.72 -8.38
C ILE A 134 1.80 15.12 -7.13
N SER A 135 1.20 15.00 -5.95
CA SER A 135 1.81 15.39 -4.68
C SER A 135 3.12 14.65 -4.40
N THR A 136 4.01 15.26 -3.61
CA THR A 136 5.26 14.62 -3.18
C THR A 136 5.00 13.37 -2.35
N TRP A 137 3.95 13.37 -1.53
CA TRP A 137 3.53 12.21 -0.78
C TRP A 137 3.17 11.04 -1.70
N ARG A 138 2.31 11.30 -2.69
CA ARG A 138 1.86 10.28 -3.66
C ARG A 138 3.02 9.75 -4.50
N ARG A 139 3.92 10.64 -4.94
CA ARG A 139 5.16 10.26 -5.66
C ARG A 139 6.08 9.37 -4.85
N SER A 140 6.12 9.54 -3.53
CA SER A 140 6.92 8.71 -2.62
C SER A 140 6.28 7.34 -2.39
N VAL A 141 4.97 7.31 -2.07
CA VAL A 141 4.26 6.09 -1.66
C VAL A 141 3.92 5.19 -2.85
N CYS A 142 3.60 5.77 -4.01
CA CYS A 142 3.23 5.02 -5.22
C CYS A 142 4.40 4.89 -6.19
N GLY A 143 4.52 3.73 -6.80
CA GLY A 143 5.47 3.46 -7.88
C GLY A 143 5.04 4.06 -9.23
N ASP A 144 5.92 3.94 -10.22
CA ASP A 144 5.74 4.42 -11.59
C ASP A 144 5.46 3.29 -12.60
N LEU A 145 5.02 2.14 -12.12
CA LEU A 145 4.76 0.91 -12.87
C LEU A 145 5.99 0.25 -13.52
N THR A 146 7.17 0.85 -13.53
CA THR A 146 8.34 0.25 -14.19
C THR A 146 8.76 -1.08 -13.57
N SER A 147 8.49 -1.30 -12.28
CA SER A 147 8.76 -2.56 -11.58
C SER A 147 7.89 -3.75 -12.07
N ALA A 148 6.78 -3.47 -12.75
CA ALA A 148 5.95 -4.50 -13.34
C ALA A 148 6.58 -5.16 -14.58
N PHE A 149 7.60 -4.54 -15.18
CA PHE A 149 8.22 -4.97 -16.42
C PHE A 149 9.59 -5.62 -16.20
N ASP A 150 9.96 -6.51 -17.09
CA ASP A 150 11.33 -6.98 -17.26
C ASP A 150 11.92 -6.39 -18.55
N PHE A 151 12.37 -5.14 -18.46
CA PHE A 151 13.01 -4.46 -19.58
C PHE A 151 14.47 -4.88 -19.77
N ALA A 152 15.09 -5.53 -18.79
CA ALA A 152 16.47 -6.01 -18.86
C ALA A 152 16.55 -7.38 -19.55
N GLY A 153 15.48 -8.17 -19.50
CA GLY A 153 15.38 -9.46 -20.16
C GLY A 153 14.98 -9.35 -21.63
N ASN A 154 15.01 -10.48 -22.31
CA ASN A 154 14.51 -10.56 -23.67
C ASN A 154 12.98 -10.47 -23.68
N ALA A 155 12.43 -9.51 -24.40
CA ALA A 155 11.00 -9.39 -24.61
C ALA A 155 10.46 -10.65 -25.29
N ASP A 156 9.45 -11.28 -24.70
CA ASP A 156 8.76 -12.41 -25.32
C ASP A 156 7.75 -11.91 -26.36
N GLN A 157 8.19 -11.86 -27.60
CA GLN A 157 7.40 -11.35 -28.72
C GLN A 157 6.40 -12.36 -29.28
N ARG A 158 6.32 -13.58 -28.73
CA ARG A 158 5.33 -14.55 -29.19
C ARG A 158 3.93 -13.98 -29.05
N MET A 159 3.10 -14.21 -30.05
CA MET A 159 1.73 -13.76 -30.02
C MET A 159 0.93 -14.54 -28.97
N PRO A 160 0.14 -13.88 -28.14
CA PRO A 160 -0.73 -14.59 -27.21
C PRO A 160 -1.82 -15.34 -27.97
N THR A 161 -2.01 -16.61 -27.63
CA THR A 161 -3.17 -17.37 -28.11
C THR A 161 -4.33 -17.09 -27.16
N LEU A 162 -5.32 -16.35 -27.64
CA LEU A 162 -6.51 -16.05 -26.85
C LEU A 162 -7.55 -17.17 -27.05
N GLY A 163 -7.82 -17.90 -25.97
CA GLY A 163 -8.94 -18.85 -25.95
C GLY A 163 -10.27 -18.17 -26.26
N LEU A 164 -11.19 -18.86 -26.92
CA LEU A 164 -12.56 -18.38 -27.04
C LEU A 164 -13.20 -18.42 -25.65
N PRO A 165 -13.71 -17.30 -25.10
CA PRO A 165 -14.58 -17.40 -23.96
C PRO A 165 -15.77 -18.27 -24.36
N ALA A 166 -16.10 -19.29 -23.57
CA ALA A 166 -17.31 -20.07 -23.75
C ALA A 166 -18.47 -19.07 -23.89
N GLY A 167 -19.19 -19.16 -25.02
CA GLY A 167 -20.05 -18.09 -25.48
C GLY A 167 -20.95 -17.48 -24.42
N SER A 168 -20.66 -16.23 -24.06
CA SER A 168 -21.56 -15.39 -23.32
C SER A 168 -22.27 -14.47 -24.31
N ASN A 169 -23.27 -14.99 -24.98
CA ASN A 169 -24.21 -14.17 -25.76
C ASN A 169 -25.30 -13.57 -24.86
N GLY A 170 -25.14 -13.59 -23.57
CA GLY A 170 -26.16 -13.22 -22.61
C GLY A 170 -25.71 -12.14 -21.62
N LYS A 171 -26.67 -11.40 -21.13
CA LYS A 171 -26.52 -10.60 -19.93
C LYS A 171 -26.08 -11.55 -18.80
N ALA A 172 -24.90 -11.34 -18.26
CA ALA A 172 -24.48 -12.06 -17.07
C ALA A 172 -25.44 -11.64 -15.94
N THR A 173 -26.32 -12.53 -15.51
CA THR A 173 -27.09 -12.30 -14.29
C THR A 173 -26.20 -12.71 -13.15
N ILE A 174 -25.67 -11.74 -12.42
CA ILE A 174 -24.94 -12.01 -11.19
C ILE A 174 -25.95 -12.45 -10.16
N THR A 175 -25.92 -13.72 -9.77
CA THR A 175 -26.73 -14.24 -8.68
C THR A 175 -25.84 -14.32 -7.44
N VAL A 176 -26.20 -13.59 -6.40
CA VAL A 176 -25.51 -13.71 -5.11
C VAL A 176 -25.71 -15.12 -4.58
N PRO A 177 -24.65 -15.87 -4.25
CA PRO A 177 -24.76 -17.21 -3.69
C PRO A 177 -25.58 -17.18 -2.41
N ARG A 178 -26.45 -18.18 -2.21
CA ARG A 178 -27.21 -18.32 -0.95
C ARG A 178 -26.30 -18.56 0.25
N GLU A 179 -25.27 -19.34 0.05
CA GLU A 179 -24.21 -19.55 1.02
C GLU A 179 -22.97 -18.76 0.57
N GLN A 180 -22.54 -17.84 1.41
CA GLN A 180 -21.36 -17.05 1.17
C GLN A 180 -20.18 -17.62 1.96
N ALA A 181 -19.03 -17.71 1.33
CA ALA A 181 -17.79 -18.16 1.93
C ALA A 181 -16.65 -17.23 1.55
N MET A 182 -15.67 -17.11 2.43
CA MET A 182 -14.45 -16.39 2.10
C MET A 182 -13.74 -17.07 0.92
N PRO A 183 -13.22 -16.30 -0.03
CA PRO A 183 -12.42 -16.86 -1.12
C PRO A 183 -11.22 -17.64 -0.58
N VAL A 184 -10.95 -18.79 -1.17
CA VAL A 184 -9.77 -19.59 -0.85
C VAL A 184 -8.72 -19.33 -1.93
N GLN A 185 -7.46 -19.16 -1.51
CA GLN A 185 -6.35 -19.02 -2.44
C GLN A 185 -6.24 -20.25 -3.34
N GLU A 186 -6.15 -20.05 -4.65
CA GLU A 186 -5.87 -21.12 -5.59
C GLU A 186 -4.55 -21.81 -5.26
N PRO A 187 -4.47 -23.15 -5.38
CA PRO A 187 -3.22 -23.88 -5.19
C PRO A 187 -2.14 -23.43 -6.18
N GLY A 188 -0.89 -23.43 -5.74
CA GLY A 188 0.26 -23.10 -6.57
C GLY A 188 0.94 -21.78 -6.16
N THR A 189 2.02 -21.47 -6.87
CA THR A 189 2.79 -20.24 -6.69
C THR A 189 2.75 -19.41 -7.96
N ARG A 190 2.60 -18.11 -7.82
CA ARG A 190 2.73 -17.14 -8.91
C ARG A 190 4.11 -16.50 -8.85
N PRO A 191 4.79 -16.29 -9.99
CA PRO A 191 6.03 -15.53 -9.99
C PRO A 191 5.75 -14.09 -9.55
N SER A 192 6.62 -13.54 -8.71
CA SER A 192 6.48 -12.18 -8.18
C SER A 192 7.64 -11.31 -8.63
N ARG A 193 7.35 -10.06 -8.96
CA ARG A 193 8.37 -9.05 -9.24
C ARG A 193 9.13 -8.71 -7.97
N ALA A 194 10.43 -8.47 -8.12
CA ALA A 194 11.26 -7.98 -7.03
C ALA A 194 10.79 -6.58 -6.61
N LEU A 195 10.64 -6.38 -5.32
CA LEU A 195 10.21 -5.10 -4.75
C LEU A 195 11.41 -4.29 -4.25
N GLY A 196 11.30 -2.97 -4.32
CA GLY A 196 12.30 -2.05 -3.83
C GLY A 196 12.16 -1.70 -2.34
N TYR A 197 11.28 -2.38 -1.62
CA TYR A 197 11.06 -2.16 -0.20
C TYR A 197 12.15 -2.78 0.68
N ALA A 198 12.65 -2.01 1.63
CA ALA A 198 13.50 -2.49 2.71
C ALA A 198 13.35 -1.54 3.90
N TRP A 199 12.73 -1.98 4.97
CA TRP A 199 12.56 -1.17 6.19
C TRP A 199 12.74 -2.00 7.44
N THR A 200 12.97 -1.31 8.55
CA THR A 200 12.88 -1.85 9.90
C THR A 200 11.87 -1.05 10.70
N VAL A 201 11.14 -1.73 11.58
CA VAL A 201 10.30 -1.10 12.58
C VAL A 201 10.84 -1.48 13.94
N GLU A 202 11.29 -0.48 14.69
CA GLU A 202 11.79 -0.65 16.05
C GLU A 202 10.74 -0.12 17.04
N HIS A 203 10.64 -0.79 18.16
CA HIS A 203 9.82 -0.35 19.29
C HIS A 203 10.70 -0.19 20.51
N ARG A 204 10.57 0.95 21.19
CA ARG A 204 11.31 1.26 22.41
C ARG A 204 10.34 1.70 23.49
N LEU A 205 10.48 1.12 24.68
CA LEU A 205 9.73 1.55 25.85
C LEU A 205 10.52 2.59 26.62
N GLU A 206 9.82 3.64 27.01
CA GLU A 206 10.27 4.71 27.90
C GLU A 206 9.39 4.68 29.16
N ALA A 207 9.73 5.47 30.18
CA ALA A 207 9.01 5.40 31.44
C ALA A 207 7.50 5.72 31.34
N ASP A 208 7.13 6.59 30.41
CA ASP A 208 5.76 7.12 30.24
C ASP A 208 5.23 7.01 28.82
N SER A 209 5.99 6.36 27.96
CA SER A 209 5.67 6.28 26.53
C SER A 209 6.25 5.06 25.85
N SER A 210 5.72 4.74 24.69
CA SER A 210 6.35 3.84 23.74
C SER A 210 6.71 4.61 22.47
N ARG A 211 7.91 4.39 21.95
CA ARG A 211 8.41 5.01 20.72
C ARG A 211 8.46 3.98 19.62
N ILE A 212 7.87 4.31 18.49
CA ILE A 212 7.94 3.48 17.27
C ILE A 212 8.81 4.21 16.27
N VAL A 213 9.80 3.50 15.72
CA VAL A 213 10.79 4.04 14.79
C VAL A 213 10.67 3.27 13.48
N PHE A 214 10.44 3.98 12.41
CA PHE A 214 10.45 3.43 11.05
C PHE A 214 11.71 3.91 10.33
N THR A 215 12.55 2.98 9.88
CA THR A 215 13.73 3.27 9.08
C THR A 215 13.57 2.60 7.73
N ASN A 216 13.55 3.38 6.66
CA ASN A 216 13.44 2.88 5.30
C ASN A 216 14.80 2.95 4.59
N SER A 217 15.45 1.82 4.42
CA SER A 217 16.69 1.68 3.65
C SER A 217 16.44 1.26 2.19
N GLY A 218 15.20 1.11 1.80
CA GLY A 218 14.78 0.71 0.46
C GLY A 218 14.82 1.85 -0.55
N ARG A 219 14.39 1.55 -1.76
CA ARG A 219 14.32 2.49 -2.88
C ARG A 219 12.93 3.08 -3.10
N LEU A 220 11.92 2.57 -2.41
CA LEU A 220 10.52 2.97 -2.49
C LEU A 220 10.10 3.56 -1.16
N GLY A 221 9.28 4.60 -1.18
CA GLY A 221 8.59 5.07 0.00
C GLY A 221 7.58 4.03 0.52
N ALA A 222 7.28 4.09 1.79
CA ALA A 222 6.37 3.14 2.43
C ALA A 222 5.40 3.87 3.36
N ALA A 223 4.12 3.53 3.25
CA ALA A 223 3.08 4.02 4.15
C ALA A 223 2.68 2.93 5.15
N PHE A 224 2.45 3.32 6.40
CA PHE A 224 2.06 2.41 7.47
C PHE A 224 0.85 2.95 8.22
N PHE A 225 0.07 2.02 8.78
CA PHE A 225 -0.97 2.32 9.76
C PHE A 225 -0.60 1.67 11.09
N VAL A 226 -0.80 2.40 12.18
CA VAL A 226 -0.66 1.87 13.53
C VAL A 226 -1.98 2.03 14.27
N TYR A 227 -2.60 0.90 14.59
CA TYR A 227 -3.84 0.84 15.35
C TYR A 227 -3.54 0.63 16.82
N ASP A 228 -4.28 1.35 17.69
CA ASP A 228 -4.27 1.10 19.12
C ASP A 228 -5.31 0.01 19.48
N GLY A 229 -4.84 -1.17 19.85
CA GLY A 229 -5.72 -2.27 20.27
C GLY A 229 -6.42 -2.02 21.61
N LEU A 230 -5.94 -1.06 22.39
CA LEU A 230 -6.58 -0.65 23.65
C LEU A 230 -7.64 0.44 23.43
N GLN A 231 -7.56 1.18 22.31
CA GLN A 231 -8.49 2.24 21.92
C GLN A 231 -9.06 1.95 20.52
N ARG A 232 -9.83 0.90 20.41
CA ARG A 232 -10.27 0.34 19.11
C ARG A 232 -11.14 1.29 18.28
N GLU A 233 -11.80 2.25 18.92
CA GLU A 233 -12.64 3.25 18.23
C GLU A 233 -11.82 4.46 17.77
N ALA A 234 -10.57 4.59 18.23
CA ALA A 234 -9.70 5.66 17.77
C ALA A 234 -9.22 5.37 16.33
N PRO A 235 -9.13 6.40 15.48
CA PRO A 235 -8.55 6.24 14.15
C PRO A 235 -7.08 5.82 14.25
N PRO A 236 -6.57 5.06 13.27
CA PRO A 236 -5.15 4.70 13.27
C PRO A 236 -4.28 5.93 13.03
N ARG A 237 -3.09 5.95 13.62
CA ARG A 237 -2.05 6.89 13.20
C ARG A 237 -1.45 6.43 11.88
N ARG A 238 -1.13 7.39 11.02
CA ARG A 238 -0.67 7.18 9.64
C ARG A 238 0.74 7.67 9.47
N TYR A 239 1.57 6.88 8.82
CA TYR A 239 2.99 7.17 8.64
C TYR A 239 3.37 7.03 7.18
N ALA A 240 4.29 7.87 6.71
CA ALA A 240 4.91 7.70 5.41
C ALA A 240 6.41 8.00 5.50
N VAL A 241 7.22 7.04 5.05
CA VAL A 241 8.67 7.10 5.14
C VAL A 241 9.25 7.02 3.74
N SER A 242 9.83 8.11 3.26
CA SER A 242 10.52 8.14 1.98
C SER A 242 11.73 7.22 1.93
N ALA A 243 12.17 6.89 0.72
CA ALA A 243 13.38 6.10 0.50
C ALA A 243 14.59 6.72 1.20
N GLY A 244 15.34 5.92 1.97
CA GLY A 244 16.53 6.36 2.71
C GLY A 244 16.24 7.22 3.94
N LYS A 245 14.99 7.39 4.35
CA LYS A 245 14.60 8.22 5.49
C LYS A 245 14.27 7.40 6.73
N ARG A 246 14.20 8.11 7.86
CA ARG A 246 13.79 7.59 9.17
C ARG A 246 12.82 8.57 9.80
N ILE A 247 11.77 8.04 10.41
CA ILE A 247 10.83 8.79 11.25
C ILE A 247 10.65 8.08 12.57
N GLU A 248 10.21 8.80 13.57
CA GLU A 248 9.80 8.24 14.85
C GLU A 248 8.57 8.94 15.38
N ASP A 249 7.80 8.23 16.18
CA ASP A 249 6.63 8.79 16.85
C ASP A 249 6.55 8.26 18.29
N ARG A 250 6.08 9.13 19.16
CA ARG A 250 5.87 8.86 20.58
C ARG A 250 4.39 8.56 20.85
N TRP A 251 4.15 7.48 21.54
CA TRP A 251 2.83 7.08 21.99
C TRP A 251 2.79 7.16 23.51
N ALA A 252 2.09 8.15 24.04
CA ALA A 252 1.93 8.29 25.50
C ALA A 252 1.27 7.04 26.09
N LEU A 253 1.75 6.61 27.25
CA LEU A 253 1.10 5.63 28.11
C LEU A 253 0.30 6.39 29.17
N ALA A 254 -0.92 5.93 29.47
CA ALA A 254 -1.81 6.63 30.40
C ALA A 254 -1.19 6.74 31.82
N LYS A 255 -0.43 5.72 32.22
CA LYS A 255 0.33 5.67 33.46
C LYS A 255 1.57 4.80 33.32
N ALA A 256 2.59 5.04 34.15
CA ALA A 256 3.70 4.10 34.29
C ALA A 256 3.19 2.70 34.65
N GLY A 257 3.61 1.69 33.90
CA GLY A 257 3.16 0.31 34.09
C GLY A 257 1.92 -0.08 33.28
N ASP A 258 1.27 0.86 32.56
CA ASP A 258 0.16 0.54 31.68
C ASP A 258 0.62 -0.30 30.47
N GLY A 259 -0.31 -1.10 29.99
CA GLY A 259 -0.08 -1.91 28.77
C GLY A 259 -0.11 -1.09 27.50
N TYR A 260 0.45 -1.65 26.46
CA TYR A 260 0.31 -1.17 25.09
C TYR A 260 -0.10 -2.32 24.18
N ASP A 261 -0.86 -2.02 23.14
CA ASP A 261 -1.26 -2.95 22.08
C ASP A 261 -1.25 -2.18 20.75
N ARG A 262 -0.20 -2.35 19.95
CA ARG A 262 -0.02 -1.61 18.69
C ARG A 262 0.04 -2.61 17.53
N ARG A 263 -0.84 -2.45 16.56
CA ARG A 263 -0.88 -3.27 15.34
C ARG A 263 -0.47 -2.43 14.16
N ILE A 264 0.63 -2.81 13.55
CA ILE A 264 1.27 -2.08 12.46
C ILE A 264 1.00 -2.82 11.16
N HIS A 265 0.42 -2.13 10.19
CA HIS A 265 0.22 -2.60 8.84
C HIS A 265 1.02 -1.75 7.87
N GLY A 266 1.62 -2.38 6.87
CA GLY A 266 2.43 -1.72 5.85
C GLY A 266 2.31 -2.38 4.47
N PRO A 267 3.09 -1.91 3.49
CA PRO A 267 3.03 -2.42 2.13
C PRO A 267 3.31 -3.92 2.04
N ASN A 268 2.81 -4.55 0.98
CA ASN A 268 3.02 -5.97 0.67
C ASN A 268 2.67 -6.92 1.83
N GLY A 269 1.59 -6.61 2.57
CA GLY A 269 1.10 -7.45 3.65
C GLY A 269 1.97 -7.42 4.91
N TYR A 270 2.85 -6.42 5.06
CA TYR A 270 3.61 -6.27 6.30
C TYR A 270 2.67 -6.12 7.48
N PHE A 271 2.90 -6.91 8.51
CA PHE A 271 2.19 -6.86 9.78
C PHE A 271 3.14 -7.06 10.94
N ALA A 272 3.01 -6.21 11.97
CA ALA A 272 3.65 -6.41 13.26
C ALA A 272 2.65 -6.15 14.38
N HIS A 273 2.75 -6.92 15.45
CA HIS A 273 1.92 -6.76 16.64
C HIS A 273 2.84 -6.56 17.85
N LEU A 274 2.78 -5.38 18.45
CA LEU A 274 3.54 -5.00 19.61
C LEU A 274 2.59 -4.95 20.78
N ARG A 275 2.80 -5.78 21.80
CA ARG A 275 1.96 -5.84 22.98
C ARG A 275 2.77 -6.18 24.21
N GLY A 276 2.50 -5.47 25.32
CA GLY A 276 3.18 -5.68 26.58
C GLY A 276 2.81 -4.64 27.62
N PHE A 277 3.62 -4.54 28.64
CA PHE A 277 3.50 -3.54 29.71
C PHE A 277 4.77 -2.71 29.78
N ALA A 278 4.67 -1.47 30.27
CA ALA A 278 5.80 -0.54 30.30
C ALA A 278 6.96 -1.00 31.19
N ASP A 279 6.69 -1.85 32.16
CA ASP A 279 7.67 -2.39 33.12
C ASP A 279 8.28 -3.74 32.70
N ASP A 280 7.86 -4.30 31.58
CA ASP A 280 8.36 -5.61 31.11
C ASP A 280 9.85 -5.58 30.75
N GLY A 281 10.41 -4.40 30.44
CA GLY A 281 11.82 -4.25 30.06
C GLY A 281 12.23 -5.04 28.81
N LEU A 282 11.29 -5.61 28.09
CA LEU A 282 11.52 -6.41 26.90
C LEU A 282 11.52 -5.53 25.66
N GLU A 283 12.62 -5.55 24.93
CA GLU A 283 12.75 -4.90 23.63
C GLU A 283 12.74 -5.96 22.53
N VAL A 284 11.89 -5.79 21.54
CA VAL A 284 11.80 -6.67 20.36
C VAL A 284 12.11 -5.86 19.12
N VAL A 285 13.16 -6.26 18.40
CA VAL A 285 13.52 -5.68 17.09
C VAL A 285 13.37 -6.75 16.02
N ILE A 286 12.54 -6.47 15.03
CA ILE A 286 12.34 -7.35 13.88
C ILE A 286 12.90 -6.66 12.64
N ALA A 287 13.89 -7.26 12.00
CA ALA A 287 14.48 -6.76 10.77
C ALA A 287 14.34 -7.78 9.65
N GLY A 288 13.83 -7.37 8.51
CA GLY A 288 13.86 -8.18 7.30
C GLY A 288 15.27 -8.26 6.74
N LYS A 289 15.73 -9.44 6.37
CA LYS A 289 17.01 -9.60 5.64
C LYS A 289 16.82 -9.29 4.17
N SER A 290 17.43 -8.21 3.70
CA SER A 290 17.48 -7.93 2.26
C SER A 290 18.10 -9.11 1.51
N GLY A 291 17.41 -9.61 0.48
CA GLY A 291 17.90 -10.72 -0.38
C GLY A 291 17.72 -12.12 0.19
N SER A 292 17.05 -12.30 1.34
CA SER A 292 16.74 -13.61 1.90
C SER A 292 15.25 -13.72 2.31
N ARG A 293 14.76 -14.96 2.45
CA ARG A 293 13.42 -15.25 2.97
C ARG A 293 13.34 -15.22 4.51
N GLY A 294 14.35 -14.67 5.19
CA GLY A 294 14.47 -14.68 6.64
C GLY A 294 14.18 -13.32 7.26
N VAL A 295 13.82 -13.37 8.52
CA VAL A 295 13.75 -12.20 9.41
C VAL A 295 14.75 -12.41 10.55
N ASP A 296 15.42 -11.35 10.97
CA ASP A 296 16.19 -11.32 12.19
C ASP A 296 15.30 -10.82 13.31
N VAL A 297 15.15 -11.61 14.36
CA VAL A 297 14.43 -11.21 15.57
C VAL A 297 15.46 -11.06 16.68
N ARG A 298 15.63 -9.84 17.19
CA ARG A 298 16.47 -9.57 18.36
C ARG A 298 15.54 -9.31 19.55
N LEU A 299 15.74 -10.11 20.59
CA LEU A 299 15.07 -9.94 21.89
C LEU A 299 16.11 -9.43 22.88
N SER A 300 15.82 -8.31 23.54
CA SER A 300 16.66 -7.74 24.58
C SER A 300 15.82 -7.53 25.82
N ASN A 301 16.22 -8.13 26.92
CA ASN A 301 15.60 -7.89 28.23
C ASN A 301 16.44 -6.90 29.01
N ARG A 302 15.91 -5.70 29.23
CA ARG A 302 16.52 -4.66 30.05
C ARG A 302 15.88 -4.58 31.44
N GLY A 303 14.85 -5.39 31.69
CA GLY A 303 14.15 -5.48 32.98
C GLY A 303 14.93 -6.31 34.01
N ALA A 304 14.60 -6.11 35.28
CA ALA A 304 15.20 -6.84 36.41
C ALA A 304 14.68 -8.29 36.53
N ARG A 305 13.62 -8.66 35.82
CA ARG A 305 13.00 -9.99 35.87
C ARG A 305 13.37 -10.81 34.64
N SER A 306 13.61 -12.11 34.85
CA SER A 306 13.74 -13.06 33.73
C SER A 306 12.38 -13.21 33.03
N VAL A 307 12.40 -13.14 31.71
CA VAL A 307 11.23 -13.39 30.86
C VAL A 307 11.45 -14.78 30.23
N THR A 308 10.55 -15.70 30.50
CA THR A 308 10.56 -17.08 29.96
C THR A 308 9.55 -17.22 28.82
#